data_35234340906a898f29b6b9f86839bc5a
#
_entry.id   35234340906a898f29b6b9f86839bc5a
#
_cell.length_a   1.000
_cell.length_b   1.000
_cell.length_c   1.000
_cell.angle_alpha   90.00
_cell.angle_beta   90.00
_cell.angle_gamma   90.00
#
_symmetry.space_group_name_H-M   'P 1'
#
loop_
_entity.id
_entity.type
_entity.pdbx_description
1 polymer ?
#
loop_
_entity_poly.entity_id
_entity_poly.type
_entity_poly.pdbx_seq_one_letter_code
_entity_poly.pdbx_strand_id
1 'polypeptide(L)'
;MVHGGVYHSNIMTLATWITVFRLLLVPIFAACLLASGQEGLSEVDRGQYRMGALAAFLSAAVSDALDGFVARRFGQISRLGALLDPLADKLLLITALVLLTFGPGWNGERLLWLVVALVLFRDAALLTALAYFRFRKIEVHIRPHWTGKLSTFLVMTTVVVVLAGFTGVGVTGLVVATGTCVLASTLVYLRQGWELLGKR
;
A
#
# COMPACT_ATOMS: atom_id res chain seq x y z
N MET A 1 -15.76 30.45 3.15
CA MET A 1 -15.31 30.27 4.55
C MET A 1 -14.29 29.15 4.58
N VAL A 2 -13.00 29.51 4.67
CA VAL A 2 -11.89 28.56 4.74
C VAL A 2 -11.84 28.05 6.19
N HIS A 3 -12.18 26.81 6.43
CA HIS A 3 -11.95 26.17 7.74
C HIS A 3 -10.44 25.99 7.89
N GLY A 4 -9.81 26.95 8.57
CA GLY A 4 -8.44 26.84 9.03
C GLY A 4 -8.36 25.70 10.06
N GLY A 5 -7.85 24.55 9.65
CA GLY A 5 -7.52 23.47 10.58
C GLY A 5 -6.52 24.01 11.61
N VAL A 6 -6.88 23.95 12.87
CA VAL A 6 -6.02 24.30 13.99
C VAL A 6 -4.90 23.29 14.08
N TYR A 7 -3.72 23.65 13.59
CA TYR A 7 -2.52 22.85 13.79
C TYR A 7 -2.12 22.94 15.28
N HIS A 8 -2.48 21.94 16.05
CA HIS A 8 -1.94 21.80 17.39
C HIS A 8 -0.44 21.52 17.32
N SER A 9 0.34 22.37 18.01
CA SER A 9 1.80 22.29 18.11
C SER A 9 2.33 21.08 18.92
N ASN A 10 1.48 20.19 19.37
CA ASN A 10 1.90 18.94 19.99
C ASN A 10 2.44 18.00 18.93
N ILE A 11 3.74 17.77 18.97
CA ILE A 11 4.55 16.99 18.03
C ILE A 11 4.03 15.52 17.90
N MET A 12 3.32 15.01 18.89
CA MET A 12 2.79 13.66 18.93
C MET A 12 1.29 13.66 19.24
N THR A 13 0.49 13.58 18.18
CA THR A 13 -0.95 13.31 18.30
C THR A 13 -1.21 11.81 18.34
N LEU A 14 -2.40 11.37 18.75
CA LEU A 14 -2.80 9.97 18.72
C LEU A 14 -2.60 9.37 17.32
N ALA A 15 -2.92 10.12 16.27
CA ALA A 15 -2.70 9.74 14.88
C ALA A 15 -1.21 9.44 14.60
N THR A 16 -0.28 10.27 15.08
CA THR A 16 1.16 10.04 14.90
C THR A 16 1.61 8.73 15.58
N TRP A 17 1.08 8.39 16.75
CA TRP A 17 1.39 7.13 17.42
C TRP A 17 0.91 5.92 16.63
N ILE A 18 -0.28 5.99 16.02
CA ILE A 18 -0.81 4.91 15.17
C ILE A 18 0.06 4.74 13.92
N THR A 19 0.53 5.84 13.30
CA THR A 19 1.47 5.79 12.17
C THR A 19 2.81 5.14 12.56
N VAL A 20 3.37 5.50 13.71
CA VAL A 20 4.60 4.88 14.24
C VAL A 20 4.39 3.39 14.49
N PHE A 21 3.27 3.01 15.10
CA PHE A 21 2.91 1.61 15.30
C PHE A 21 2.86 0.85 13.96
N ARG A 22 2.25 1.42 12.93
CA ARG A 22 2.22 0.84 11.58
C ARG A 22 3.61 0.67 11.00
N LEU A 23 4.49 1.67 11.15
CA LEU A 23 5.88 1.58 10.70
C LEU A 23 6.65 0.45 11.40
N LEU A 24 6.36 0.18 12.68
CA LEU A 24 6.95 -0.94 13.41
C LEU A 24 6.40 -2.30 12.95
N LEU A 25 5.16 -2.34 12.46
CA LEU A 25 4.57 -3.57 11.92
C LEU A 25 5.22 -4.00 10.58
N VAL A 26 5.78 -3.07 9.80
CA VAL A 26 6.46 -3.41 8.53
C VAL A 26 7.64 -4.37 8.74
N PRO A 27 8.63 -4.09 9.61
CA PRO A 27 9.72 -5.02 9.84
C PRO A 27 9.25 -6.32 10.52
N ILE A 28 8.25 -6.28 11.38
CA ILE A 28 7.67 -7.49 12.00
C ILE A 28 7.04 -8.38 10.91
N PHE A 29 6.24 -7.79 10.03
CA PHE A 29 5.68 -8.47 8.87
C PHE A 29 6.77 -9.11 8.01
N ALA A 30 7.81 -8.34 7.66
CA ALA A 30 8.91 -8.81 6.84
C ALA A 30 9.67 -9.97 7.51
N ALA A 31 9.96 -9.84 8.81
CA ALA A 31 10.64 -10.88 9.58
C ALA A 31 9.83 -12.18 9.64
N CYS A 32 8.53 -12.11 9.92
CA CYS A 32 7.63 -13.26 9.92
C CYS A 32 7.58 -13.93 8.54
N LEU A 33 7.46 -13.14 7.47
CA LEU A 33 7.36 -13.69 6.13
C LEU A 33 8.68 -14.31 5.65
N LEU A 34 9.82 -13.71 5.93
CA LEU A 34 11.14 -14.26 5.66
C LEU A 34 11.41 -15.53 6.49
N ALA A 35 11.02 -15.53 7.76
CA ALA A 35 11.14 -16.71 8.62
C ALA A 35 10.31 -17.88 8.07
N SER A 36 9.12 -17.64 7.54
CA SER A 36 8.30 -18.69 6.93
C SER A 36 8.95 -19.40 5.73
N GLY A 37 9.92 -18.74 5.10
CA GLY A 37 10.63 -19.27 3.94
C GLY A 37 11.93 -20.02 4.27
N GLN A 38 12.31 -20.16 5.55
CA GLN A 38 13.54 -20.85 5.92
C GLN A 38 13.51 -22.34 5.61
N GLU A 39 14.64 -22.88 5.17
CA GLU A 39 14.80 -24.32 4.95
C GLU A 39 14.83 -25.06 6.29
N GLY A 40 14.25 -26.26 6.30
CA GLY A 40 14.23 -27.13 7.50
C GLY A 40 13.07 -26.88 8.48
N LEU A 41 12.21 -25.89 8.24
CA LEU A 41 11.00 -25.70 9.05
C LEU A 41 9.93 -26.75 8.74
N SER A 42 9.21 -27.18 9.79
CA SER A 42 7.99 -27.99 9.62
C SER A 42 6.89 -27.14 8.93
N GLU A 43 5.94 -27.82 8.27
CA GLU A 43 4.79 -27.13 7.67
C GLU A 43 3.95 -26.37 8.70
N VAL A 44 3.90 -26.88 9.95
CA VAL A 44 3.22 -26.21 11.06
C VAL A 44 3.89 -24.89 11.42
N ASP A 45 5.21 -24.88 11.53
CA ASP A 45 5.98 -23.66 11.86
C ASP A 45 5.89 -22.63 10.73
N ARG A 46 5.98 -23.09 9.47
CA ARG A 46 5.75 -22.23 8.30
C ARG A 46 4.36 -21.56 8.35
N GLY A 47 3.34 -22.35 8.68
CA GLY A 47 1.98 -21.86 8.83
C GLY A 47 1.86 -20.79 9.93
N GLN A 48 2.51 -21.00 11.07
CA GLN A 48 2.51 -20.04 12.18
C GLN A 48 3.16 -18.70 11.80
N TYR A 49 4.33 -18.74 11.14
CA TYR A 49 5.01 -17.53 10.67
C TYR A 49 4.17 -16.78 9.61
N ARG A 50 3.50 -17.51 8.71
CA ARG A 50 2.58 -16.90 7.73
C ARG A 50 1.39 -16.23 8.40
N MET A 51 0.79 -16.89 9.39
CA MET A 51 -0.31 -16.30 10.17
C MET A 51 0.16 -15.07 10.94
N GLY A 52 1.38 -15.08 11.48
CA GLY A 52 2.01 -13.91 12.09
C GLY A 52 2.16 -12.75 11.10
N ALA A 53 2.65 -13.03 9.89
CA ALA A 53 2.74 -12.04 8.82
C ALA A 53 1.35 -11.50 8.42
N LEU A 54 0.35 -12.38 8.25
CA LEU A 54 -1.03 -11.98 7.94
C LEU A 54 -1.61 -11.09 9.05
N ALA A 55 -1.42 -11.47 10.32
CA ALA A 55 -1.89 -10.68 11.45
C ALA A 55 -1.23 -9.29 11.50
N ALA A 56 0.09 -9.20 11.26
CA ALA A 56 0.80 -7.93 11.19
C ALA A 56 0.29 -7.05 10.03
N PHE A 57 0.09 -7.64 8.84
CA PHE A 57 -0.44 -6.92 7.68
C PHE A 57 -1.86 -6.39 7.91
N LEU A 58 -2.76 -7.23 8.44
CA LEU A 58 -4.14 -6.83 8.74
C LEU A 58 -4.20 -5.77 9.84
N SER A 59 -3.37 -5.91 10.90
CA SER A 59 -3.29 -4.91 11.97
C SER A 59 -2.83 -3.56 11.44
N ALA A 60 -1.86 -3.54 10.51
CA ALA A 60 -1.41 -2.32 9.86
C ALA A 60 -2.51 -1.70 8.98
N ALA A 61 -3.22 -2.51 8.19
CA ALA A 61 -4.31 -2.04 7.34
C ALA A 61 -5.51 -1.49 8.16
N VAL A 62 -5.85 -2.14 9.27
CA VAL A 62 -6.91 -1.67 10.18
C VAL A 62 -6.46 -0.37 10.86
N SER A 63 -5.20 -0.28 11.30
CA SER A 63 -4.64 0.94 11.90
C SER A 63 -4.76 2.14 10.96
N ASP A 64 -4.51 1.96 9.65
CA ASP A 64 -4.68 3.02 8.64
C ASP A 64 -6.15 3.49 8.53
N ALA A 65 -7.09 2.56 8.50
CA ALA A 65 -8.51 2.89 8.45
C ALA A 65 -8.95 3.68 9.70
N LEU A 66 -8.41 3.31 10.88
CA LEU A 66 -8.67 3.98 12.15
C LEU A 66 -8.08 5.39 12.18
N ASP A 67 -6.85 5.57 11.72
CA ASP A 67 -6.21 6.89 11.61
C ASP A 67 -7.03 7.85 10.76
N GLY A 68 -7.42 7.41 9.57
CA GLY A 68 -8.25 8.20 8.68
C GLY A 68 -9.61 8.56 9.30
N PHE A 69 -10.20 7.67 10.11
CA PHE A 69 -11.44 7.95 10.84
C PHE A 69 -11.22 8.95 11.98
N VAL A 70 -10.20 8.73 12.82
CA VAL A 70 -9.85 9.59 13.96
C VAL A 70 -9.49 11.01 13.49
N ALA A 71 -8.64 11.12 12.47
CA ALA A 71 -8.24 12.42 11.92
C ALA A 71 -9.44 13.24 11.42
N ARG A 72 -10.38 12.59 10.72
CA ARG A 72 -11.61 13.24 10.24
C ARG A 72 -12.56 13.62 11.36
N ARG A 73 -12.67 12.81 12.42
CA ARG A 73 -13.62 13.03 13.51
C ARG A 73 -13.15 14.08 14.50
N PHE A 74 -11.85 14.13 14.79
CA PHE A 74 -11.27 14.96 15.84
C PHE A 74 -10.46 16.14 15.33
N GLY A 75 -10.26 16.28 14.01
CA GLY A 75 -9.52 17.40 13.41
C GLY A 75 -8.05 17.46 13.83
N GLN A 76 -7.50 16.37 14.39
CA GLN A 76 -6.12 16.30 14.87
C GLN A 76 -5.19 15.87 13.75
N ILE A 77 -4.71 16.81 12.97
CA ILE A 77 -3.72 16.55 11.90
C ILE A 77 -2.38 17.09 12.36
N SER A 78 -1.40 16.19 12.60
CA SER A 78 -0.02 16.62 12.81
C SER A 78 0.71 16.72 11.47
N ARG A 79 1.65 17.64 11.34
CA ARG A 79 2.47 17.78 10.11
C ARG A 79 3.32 16.52 9.85
N LEU A 80 3.84 15.91 10.91
CA LEU A 80 4.62 14.67 10.83
C LEU A 80 3.74 13.48 10.44
N GLY A 81 2.56 13.31 11.06
CA GLY A 81 1.62 12.24 10.69
C GLY A 81 1.24 12.32 9.22
N ALA A 82 0.80 13.47 8.74
CA ALA A 82 0.41 13.67 7.35
C ALA A 82 1.52 13.34 6.32
N LEU A 83 2.80 13.39 6.72
CA LEU A 83 3.93 12.98 5.88
C LEU A 83 4.23 11.50 6.00
N LEU A 84 4.15 10.95 7.21
CA LEU A 84 4.51 9.55 7.51
C LEU A 84 3.42 8.56 7.06
N ASP A 85 2.15 8.95 7.10
CA ASP A 85 1.03 8.07 6.73
C ASP A 85 1.15 7.51 5.32
N PRO A 86 1.28 8.32 4.24
CA PRO A 86 1.42 7.78 2.89
C PRO A 86 2.70 6.96 2.70
N LEU A 87 3.74 7.24 3.51
CA LEU A 87 4.99 6.52 3.45
C LEU A 87 4.84 5.12 4.08
N ALA A 88 4.21 5.04 5.25
CA ALA A 88 3.99 3.78 5.95
C ALA A 88 3.14 2.80 5.13
N ASP A 89 2.05 3.28 4.52
CA ASP A 89 1.19 2.48 3.66
C ASP A 89 1.94 1.91 2.46
N LYS A 90 2.69 2.76 1.78
CA LYS A 90 3.48 2.33 0.63
C LYS A 90 4.57 1.35 1.02
N LEU A 91 5.27 1.58 2.14
CA LEU A 91 6.30 0.66 2.61
C LEU A 91 5.73 -0.72 2.92
N LEU A 92 4.60 -0.80 3.62
CA LEU A 92 3.95 -2.07 3.92
C LEU A 92 3.58 -2.82 2.64
N LEU A 93 2.90 -2.15 1.71
CA LEU A 93 2.41 -2.76 0.48
C LEU A 93 3.56 -3.19 -0.44
N ILE A 94 4.58 -2.35 -0.61
CA ILE A 94 5.76 -2.68 -1.42
C ILE A 94 6.52 -3.86 -0.80
N THR A 95 6.73 -3.86 0.52
CA THR A 95 7.39 -4.97 1.22
C THR A 95 6.60 -6.27 1.03
N ALA A 96 5.27 -6.23 1.16
CA ALA A 96 4.44 -7.40 0.94
C ALA A 96 4.55 -7.93 -0.50
N LEU A 97 4.41 -7.05 -1.49
CA LEU A 97 4.49 -7.42 -2.90
C LEU A 97 5.87 -8.01 -3.27
N VAL A 98 6.95 -7.37 -2.81
CA VAL A 98 8.32 -7.82 -3.10
C VAL A 98 8.59 -9.18 -2.44
N LEU A 99 8.28 -9.33 -1.16
CA LEU A 99 8.56 -10.57 -0.45
C LEU A 99 7.68 -11.73 -0.92
N LEU A 100 6.42 -11.51 -1.27
CA LEU A 100 5.55 -12.54 -1.83
C LEU A 100 5.94 -12.96 -3.25
N THR A 101 6.68 -12.12 -3.97
CA THR A 101 7.12 -12.42 -5.35
C THR A 101 8.52 -13.03 -5.37
N PHE A 102 9.44 -12.45 -4.60
CA PHE A 102 10.88 -12.77 -4.67
C PHE A 102 11.43 -13.40 -3.40
N GLY A 103 10.62 -13.50 -2.32
CA GLY A 103 11.06 -14.02 -1.03
C GLY A 103 11.48 -15.49 -1.09
N PRO A 104 12.43 -15.92 -0.24
CA PRO A 104 12.93 -17.28 -0.20
C PRO A 104 11.87 -18.27 0.31
N GLY A 105 11.94 -19.51 -0.16
CA GLY A 105 11.23 -20.68 0.41
C GLY A 105 9.71 -20.61 0.41
N TRP A 106 9.12 -19.70 -0.31
CA TRP A 106 7.66 -19.57 -0.39
C TRP A 106 7.07 -20.67 -1.28
N ASN A 107 6.38 -21.65 -0.68
CA ASN A 107 5.73 -22.74 -1.38
C ASN A 107 4.30 -22.41 -1.85
N GLY A 108 3.81 -21.20 -1.59
CA GLY A 108 2.52 -20.70 -2.07
C GLY A 108 2.59 -20.19 -3.51
N GLU A 109 1.43 -19.82 -4.07
CA GLU A 109 1.41 -19.14 -5.36
C GLU A 109 2.12 -17.79 -5.26
N ARG A 110 3.10 -17.58 -6.11
CA ARG A 110 3.81 -16.31 -6.19
C ARG A 110 2.97 -15.32 -6.96
N LEU A 111 2.96 -14.08 -6.51
CA LEU A 111 2.40 -12.98 -7.30
C LEU A 111 3.16 -12.88 -8.63
N LEU A 112 2.44 -12.62 -9.70
CA LEU A 112 3.08 -12.37 -10.97
C LEU A 112 3.99 -11.14 -10.85
N TRP A 113 5.27 -11.30 -11.14
CA TRP A 113 6.25 -10.20 -11.10
C TRP A 113 5.79 -8.98 -11.93
N LEU A 114 5.02 -9.23 -12.98
CA LEU A 114 4.42 -8.19 -13.82
C LEU A 114 3.45 -7.30 -13.04
N VAL A 115 2.64 -7.87 -12.12
CA VAL A 115 1.74 -7.11 -11.27
C VAL A 115 2.53 -6.20 -10.33
N VAL A 116 3.60 -6.74 -9.74
CA VAL A 116 4.50 -5.96 -8.89
C VAL A 116 5.13 -4.80 -9.67
N ALA A 117 5.68 -5.10 -10.85
CA ALA A 117 6.27 -4.09 -11.72
C ALA A 117 5.26 -2.99 -12.11
N LEU A 118 4.03 -3.36 -12.45
CA LEU A 118 2.96 -2.41 -12.79
C LEU A 118 2.57 -1.52 -11.61
N VAL A 119 2.45 -2.09 -10.40
CA VAL A 119 2.15 -1.31 -9.19
C VAL A 119 3.26 -0.32 -8.89
N LEU A 120 4.52 -0.77 -8.90
CA LEU A 120 5.68 0.08 -8.65
C LEU A 120 5.82 1.18 -9.73
N PHE A 121 5.63 0.82 -10.99
CA PHE A 121 5.67 1.78 -12.10
C PHE A 121 4.57 2.84 -11.96
N ARG A 122 3.33 2.43 -11.69
CA ARG A 122 2.21 3.35 -11.47
C ARG A 122 2.51 4.33 -10.34
N ASP A 123 2.98 3.83 -9.21
CA ASP A 123 3.25 4.65 -8.03
C ASP A 123 4.42 5.60 -8.26
N ALA A 124 5.49 5.13 -8.92
CA ALA A 124 6.61 5.97 -9.31
C ALA A 124 6.18 7.07 -10.31
N ALA A 125 5.37 6.71 -11.31
CA ALA A 125 4.85 7.66 -12.29
C ALA A 125 3.99 8.75 -11.63
N LEU A 126 3.11 8.38 -10.69
CA LEU A 126 2.30 9.35 -9.94
C LEU A 126 3.15 10.28 -9.08
N LEU A 127 4.13 9.73 -8.35
CA LEU A 127 5.03 10.54 -7.51
C LEU A 127 5.87 11.49 -8.36
N THR A 128 6.41 11.03 -9.49
CA THR A 128 7.20 11.83 -10.42
C THR A 128 6.36 12.95 -11.03
N ALA A 129 5.13 12.64 -11.46
CA ALA A 129 4.20 13.63 -11.99
C ALA A 129 3.86 14.71 -10.95
N LEU A 130 3.53 14.29 -9.71
CA LEU A 130 3.24 15.24 -8.62
C LEU A 130 4.45 16.11 -8.29
N ALA A 131 5.66 15.54 -8.22
CA ALA A 131 6.89 16.28 -7.98
C ALA A 131 7.16 17.29 -9.11
N TYR A 132 7.00 16.88 -10.37
CA TYR A 132 7.16 17.75 -11.53
C TYR A 132 6.19 18.94 -11.50
N PHE A 133 4.89 18.68 -11.29
CA PHE A 133 3.89 19.77 -11.23
C PHE A 133 4.13 20.69 -10.06
N ARG A 134 4.52 20.16 -8.88
CA ARG A 134 4.86 20.97 -7.72
C ARG A 134 6.10 21.86 -7.97
N PHE A 135 7.12 21.31 -8.62
CA PHE A 135 8.33 22.07 -9.00
C PHE A 135 8.00 23.20 -9.97
N ARG A 136 7.10 22.94 -10.90
CA ARG A 136 6.62 23.94 -11.87
C ARG A 136 5.58 24.92 -11.31
N LYS A 137 5.23 24.81 -10.01
CA LYS A 137 4.18 25.61 -9.35
C LYS A 137 2.84 25.60 -10.08
N ILE A 138 2.53 24.47 -10.72
CA ILE A 138 1.27 24.25 -11.42
C ILE A 138 0.28 23.68 -10.40
N GLU A 139 -0.82 24.41 -10.15
CA GLU A 139 -1.92 23.87 -9.34
C GLU A 139 -2.64 22.78 -10.14
N VAL A 140 -2.36 21.54 -9.81
CA VAL A 140 -2.99 20.40 -10.46
C VAL A 140 -4.08 19.83 -9.56
N HIS A 141 -5.30 19.93 -10.00
CA HIS A 141 -6.42 19.18 -9.41
C HIS A 141 -6.49 17.79 -10.06
N ILE A 142 -5.65 16.87 -9.59
CA ILE A 142 -5.79 15.45 -9.95
C ILE A 142 -7.05 14.93 -9.27
N ARG A 143 -8.09 14.67 -10.06
CA ARG A 143 -9.31 14.06 -9.53
C ARG A 143 -9.04 12.60 -9.23
N PRO A 144 -9.21 12.15 -7.97
CA PRO A 144 -9.05 10.74 -7.63
C PRO A 144 -10.06 9.91 -8.42
N HIS A 145 -9.55 9.03 -9.29
CA HIS A 145 -10.39 8.17 -10.11
C HIS A 145 -10.77 6.90 -9.31
N TRP A 146 -11.98 6.43 -9.49
CA TRP A 146 -12.47 5.19 -8.87
C TRP A 146 -11.60 3.98 -9.19
N THR A 147 -11.02 3.93 -10.40
CA THR A 147 -10.12 2.87 -10.83
C THR A 147 -8.87 2.76 -9.95
N GLY A 148 -8.33 3.89 -9.47
CA GLY A 148 -7.20 3.89 -8.55
C GLY A 148 -7.53 3.28 -7.17
N LYS A 149 -8.72 3.57 -6.63
CA LYS A 149 -9.18 2.99 -5.38
C LYS A 149 -9.42 1.49 -5.50
N LEU A 150 -10.09 1.07 -6.59
CA LEU A 150 -10.37 -0.33 -6.87
C LEU A 150 -9.07 -1.13 -7.05
N SER A 151 -8.10 -0.60 -7.79
CA SER A 151 -6.81 -1.29 -7.99
C SER A 151 -6.05 -1.50 -6.68
N THR A 152 -6.00 -0.49 -5.79
CA THR A 152 -5.35 -0.63 -4.48
C THR A 152 -6.09 -1.64 -3.60
N PHE A 153 -7.42 -1.62 -3.60
CA PHE A 153 -8.23 -2.60 -2.87
C PHE A 153 -7.98 -4.03 -3.36
N LEU A 154 -7.94 -4.25 -4.69
CA LEU A 154 -7.63 -5.56 -5.27
C LEU A 154 -6.21 -6.02 -4.93
N VAL A 155 -5.22 -5.13 -4.95
CA VAL A 155 -3.85 -5.46 -4.55
C VAL A 155 -3.81 -5.91 -3.09
N MET A 156 -4.43 -5.17 -2.17
CA MET A 156 -4.50 -5.55 -0.75
C MET A 156 -5.22 -6.89 -0.56
N THR A 157 -6.34 -7.10 -1.24
CA THR A 157 -7.09 -8.37 -1.19
C THR A 157 -6.23 -9.53 -1.69
N THR A 158 -5.50 -9.33 -2.79
CA THR A 158 -4.59 -10.36 -3.34
C THR A 158 -3.50 -10.72 -2.33
N VAL A 159 -2.87 -9.73 -1.69
CA VAL A 159 -1.86 -9.95 -0.64
C VAL A 159 -2.45 -10.77 0.51
N VAL A 160 -3.63 -10.41 1.01
CA VAL A 160 -4.30 -11.12 2.11
C VAL A 160 -4.62 -12.57 1.73
N VAL A 161 -5.19 -12.80 0.55
CA VAL A 161 -5.57 -14.14 0.07
C VAL A 161 -4.34 -15.04 -0.07
N VAL A 162 -3.25 -14.50 -0.64
CA VAL A 162 -1.98 -15.24 -0.77
C VAL A 162 -1.36 -15.53 0.59
N LEU A 163 -1.32 -14.56 1.51
CA LEU A 163 -0.83 -14.74 2.88
C LEU A 163 -1.65 -15.77 3.66
N ALA A 164 -2.97 -15.77 3.49
CA ALA A 164 -3.85 -16.76 4.11
C ALA A 164 -3.63 -18.20 3.59
N GLY A 165 -2.82 -18.37 2.54
CA GLY A 165 -2.45 -19.67 2.02
C GLY A 165 -3.42 -20.26 1.01
N PHE A 166 -4.34 -19.47 0.51
CA PHE A 166 -5.17 -19.90 -0.61
C PHE A 166 -4.31 -20.05 -1.87
N THR A 167 -4.59 -21.09 -2.63
CA THR A 167 -3.90 -21.46 -3.87
C THR A 167 -4.92 -21.88 -4.94
N GLY A 168 -4.44 -22.08 -6.16
CA GLY A 168 -5.26 -22.61 -7.26
C GLY A 168 -5.83 -21.54 -8.19
N VAL A 169 -6.68 -21.99 -9.11
CA VAL A 169 -7.19 -21.18 -10.23
C VAL A 169 -7.89 -19.90 -9.78
N GLY A 170 -8.54 -19.90 -8.61
CA GLY A 170 -9.20 -18.73 -8.06
C GLY A 170 -8.22 -17.61 -7.69
N VAL A 171 -7.07 -17.96 -7.11
CA VAL A 171 -6.01 -17.01 -6.76
C VAL A 171 -5.35 -16.47 -8.02
N THR A 172 -5.03 -17.35 -8.98
CA THR A 172 -4.49 -16.91 -10.28
C THR A 172 -5.46 -15.95 -10.98
N GLY A 173 -6.75 -16.25 -10.97
CA GLY A 173 -7.78 -15.34 -11.50
C GLY A 173 -7.80 -13.98 -10.80
N LEU A 174 -7.68 -13.97 -9.46
CA LEU A 174 -7.60 -12.73 -8.68
C LEU A 174 -6.34 -11.92 -9.03
N VAL A 175 -5.18 -12.58 -9.15
CA VAL A 175 -3.91 -11.93 -9.54
C VAL A 175 -4.01 -11.29 -10.92
N VAL A 176 -4.60 -12.00 -11.90
CA VAL A 176 -4.82 -11.48 -13.26
C VAL A 176 -5.80 -10.29 -13.23
N ALA A 177 -6.91 -10.40 -12.51
CA ALA A 177 -7.87 -9.31 -12.36
C ALA A 177 -7.23 -8.07 -11.70
N THR A 178 -6.37 -8.30 -10.70
CA THR A 178 -5.61 -7.22 -10.06
C THR A 178 -4.66 -6.54 -11.06
N GLY A 179 -3.90 -7.32 -11.82
CA GLY A 179 -2.98 -6.80 -12.84
C GLY A 179 -3.68 -5.98 -13.91
N THR A 180 -4.80 -6.47 -14.43
CA THR A 180 -5.60 -5.74 -15.44
C THR A 180 -6.19 -4.45 -14.88
N CYS A 181 -6.67 -4.44 -13.63
CA CYS A 181 -7.19 -3.25 -12.98
C CYS A 181 -6.07 -2.21 -12.71
N VAL A 182 -4.89 -2.65 -12.29
CA VAL A 182 -3.73 -1.76 -12.10
C VAL A 182 -3.30 -1.16 -13.43
N LEU A 183 -3.24 -1.96 -14.50
CA LEU A 183 -2.91 -1.48 -15.85
C LEU A 183 -3.92 -0.43 -16.33
N ALA A 184 -5.21 -0.71 -16.22
CA ALA A 184 -6.28 0.23 -16.60
C ALA A 184 -6.16 1.54 -15.79
N SER A 185 -5.94 1.45 -14.48
CA SER A 185 -5.72 2.62 -13.63
C SER A 185 -4.50 3.44 -14.06
N THR A 186 -3.39 2.76 -14.39
CA THR A 186 -2.16 3.42 -14.86
C THR A 186 -2.41 4.19 -16.17
N LEU A 187 -3.10 3.59 -17.13
CA LEU A 187 -3.44 4.24 -18.40
C LEU A 187 -4.32 5.47 -18.20
N VAL A 188 -5.30 5.41 -17.30
CA VAL A 188 -6.15 6.55 -16.96
C VAL A 188 -5.32 7.71 -16.40
N TYR A 189 -4.39 7.44 -15.47
CA TYR A 189 -3.53 8.49 -14.90
C TYR A 189 -2.55 9.06 -15.91
N LEU A 190 -1.96 8.23 -16.77
CA LEU A 190 -1.07 8.70 -17.84
C LEU A 190 -1.82 9.61 -18.82
N ARG A 191 -3.05 9.23 -19.20
CA ARG A 191 -3.89 10.05 -20.07
C ARG A 191 -4.22 11.42 -19.43
N GLN A 192 -4.62 11.43 -18.17
CA GLN A 192 -4.88 12.69 -17.44
C GLN A 192 -3.62 13.57 -17.37
N GLY A 193 -2.46 12.97 -17.09
CA GLY A 193 -1.18 13.70 -17.09
C GLY A 193 -0.86 14.30 -18.45
N TRP A 194 -1.10 13.56 -19.52
CA TRP A 194 -0.89 14.03 -20.91
C TRP A 194 -1.83 15.18 -21.28
N GLU A 195 -3.11 15.07 -20.92
CA GLU A 195 -4.11 16.12 -21.18
C GLU A 195 -3.76 17.44 -20.43
N LEU A 196 -3.15 17.33 -19.25
CA LEU A 196 -2.68 18.51 -18.49
C LEU A 196 -1.45 19.16 -19.13
N LEU A 197 -0.59 18.41 -19.79
CA LEU A 197 0.58 18.92 -20.50
C LEU A 197 0.20 19.54 -21.86
N GLY A 198 -0.81 19.00 -22.54
CA GLY A 198 -1.27 19.44 -23.86
C GLY A 198 -2.17 20.70 -23.85
N LYS A 199 -2.66 21.12 -22.69
CA LYS A 199 -3.47 22.35 -22.52
C LYS A 199 -2.61 23.64 -22.39
N ARG A 200 -1.35 23.54 -22.72
CA ARG A 200 -0.42 24.65 -22.88
C ARG A 200 -0.21 24.93 -24.36
#